data_b0e33be572df2e43085558cac41e935b
#
_entry.id   b0e33be572df2e43085558cac41e935b
#
_cell.length_a   1.000
_cell.length_b   1.000
_cell.length_c   1.000
_cell.angle_alpha   90.00
_cell.angle_beta   90.00
_cell.angle_gamma   90.00
#
_symmetry.space_group_name_H-M   'P 1'
#
loop_
_entity.id
_entity.type
_entity.pdbx_description
1 polymer ?
#
loop_
_entity_poly.entity_id
_entity_poly.type
_entity_poly.pdbx_seq_one_letter_code
_entity_poly.pdbx_strand_id
1 'polypeptide(L)'
;MYNFALAFVLCAAVYIIGEVVSTATKAWIPSVFVTAAIILVGYWTVLPTTLISDAVLIPFGSTIGIYLLITHMGTVISIKQLLEQWKTIVVCLAGLAGMCVLALFVCPLLMDRSFVVAGLPPLTGGIVAATTMMEAANAAGLKEAAVFAIAMYCVQGFAGYPLTAVCLQLEGKKLL
;
A
#
# COMPACT_ATOMS: atom_id res chain seq x y z
N MET A 1 9.73 8.64 26.89
CA MET A 1 10.19 7.47 26.13
C MET A 1 9.33 6.28 26.51
N TYR A 2 8.55 5.78 25.60
CA TYR A 2 7.79 4.55 25.84
C TYR A 2 8.76 3.36 25.84
N ASN A 3 8.56 2.43 26.78
CA ASN A 3 9.31 1.17 26.76
C ASN A 3 8.91 0.41 25.48
N PHE A 4 9.86 -0.26 24.82
CA PHE A 4 9.64 -1.08 23.62
C PHE A 4 8.38 -1.97 23.74
N ALA A 5 8.23 -2.68 24.87
CA ALA A 5 7.09 -3.56 25.08
C ALA A 5 5.75 -2.81 25.08
N LEU A 6 5.68 -1.64 25.71
CA LEU A 6 4.47 -0.83 25.75
C LEU A 6 4.13 -0.27 24.36
N ALA A 7 5.14 0.26 23.66
CA ALA A 7 4.97 0.78 22.30
C ALA A 7 4.48 -0.31 21.35
N PHE A 8 5.07 -1.51 21.42
CA PHE A 8 4.66 -2.65 20.61
C PHE A 8 3.21 -3.08 20.89
N VAL A 9 2.84 -3.20 22.20
CA VAL A 9 1.47 -3.58 22.58
C VAL A 9 0.45 -2.54 22.12
N LEU A 10 0.76 -1.25 22.22
CA LEU A 10 -0.12 -0.19 21.72
C LEU A 10 -0.31 -0.29 20.21
N CYS A 11 0.75 -0.46 19.44
CA CYS A 11 0.66 -0.64 17.99
C CYS A 11 -0.12 -1.91 17.63
N ALA A 12 0.09 -3.02 18.33
CA ALA A 12 -0.65 -4.26 18.13
C ALA A 12 -2.14 -4.10 18.46
N ALA A 13 -2.48 -3.40 19.53
CA ALA A 13 -3.87 -3.10 19.89
C ALA A 13 -4.57 -2.26 18.82
N VAL A 14 -3.91 -1.21 18.30
CA VAL A 14 -4.45 -0.39 17.21
C VAL A 14 -4.64 -1.21 15.94
N TYR A 15 -3.70 -2.10 15.62
CA TYR A 15 -3.83 -3.00 14.48
C TYR A 15 -5.03 -3.96 14.63
N ILE A 16 -5.22 -4.56 15.81
CA ILE A 16 -6.37 -5.43 16.10
C ILE A 16 -7.69 -4.67 15.94
N ILE A 17 -7.76 -3.44 16.43
CA ILE A 17 -8.95 -2.59 16.23
C ILE A 17 -9.21 -2.37 14.73
N GLY A 18 -8.17 -2.09 13.96
CA GLY A 18 -8.25 -1.95 12.50
C GLY A 18 -8.80 -3.21 11.83
N GLU A 19 -8.33 -4.40 12.22
CA GLU A 19 -8.81 -5.68 11.72
C GLU A 19 -10.29 -5.95 12.08
N VAL A 20 -10.67 -5.67 13.31
CA VAL A 20 -12.06 -5.83 13.76
C VAL A 20 -13.00 -4.94 12.94
N VAL A 21 -12.64 -3.68 12.73
CA VAL A 21 -13.44 -2.75 11.92
C VAL A 21 -13.49 -3.19 10.46
N SER A 22 -12.37 -3.62 9.88
CA SER A 22 -12.32 -4.13 8.50
C SER A 22 -13.22 -5.35 8.33
N THR A 23 -13.18 -6.30 9.26
CA THR A 23 -14.02 -7.50 9.26
C THR A 23 -15.48 -7.14 9.42
N ALA A 24 -15.82 -6.23 10.34
CA ALA A 24 -17.20 -5.76 10.56
C ALA A 24 -17.78 -5.05 9.34
N THR A 25 -16.96 -4.33 8.59
CA THR A 25 -17.34 -3.64 7.35
C THR A 25 -17.26 -4.53 6.10
N LYS A 26 -16.98 -5.83 6.27
CA LYS A 26 -16.81 -6.79 5.15
C LYS A 26 -15.74 -6.32 4.15
N ALA A 27 -14.62 -5.83 4.67
CA ALA A 27 -13.49 -5.28 3.92
C ALA A 27 -13.80 -4.03 3.04
N TRP A 28 -14.92 -3.36 3.29
CA TRP A 28 -15.20 -2.07 2.65
C TRP A 28 -14.18 -1.00 3.07
N ILE A 29 -13.77 -1.04 4.33
CA ILE A 29 -12.73 -0.17 4.86
C ILE A 29 -11.51 -1.05 5.17
N PRO A 30 -10.36 -0.86 4.49
CA PRO A 30 -9.15 -1.63 4.76
C PRO A 30 -8.65 -1.41 6.19
N SER A 31 -8.18 -2.47 6.86
CA SER A 31 -7.63 -2.40 8.22
C SER A 31 -6.47 -1.40 8.33
N VAL A 32 -5.63 -1.32 7.29
CA VAL A 32 -4.51 -0.38 7.21
C VAL A 32 -4.98 1.08 7.30
N PHE A 33 -6.10 1.41 6.64
CA PHE A 33 -6.67 2.76 6.68
C PHE A 33 -7.17 3.11 8.09
N VAL A 34 -7.90 2.20 8.71
CA VAL A 34 -8.42 2.40 10.09
C VAL A 34 -7.25 2.55 11.07
N THR A 35 -6.26 1.68 10.97
CA THR A 35 -5.04 1.73 11.80
C THR A 35 -4.31 3.06 11.63
N ALA A 36 -4.12 3.51 10.39
CA ALA A 36 -3.48 4.79 10.09
C ALA A 36 -4.27 5.98 10.65
N ALA A 37 -5.60 5.96 10.50
CA ALA A 37 -6.47 7.01 11.03
C ALA A 37 -6.41 7.08 12.57
N ILE A 38 -6.44 5.93 13.26
CA ILE A 38 -6.32 5.89 14.73
C ILE A 38 -4.97 6.41 15.20
N ILE A 39 -3.87 6.02 14.54
CA ILE A 39 -2.53 6.50 14.88
C ILE A 39 -2.40 8.00 14.61
N LEU A 40 -2.94 8.50 13.51
CA LEU A 40 -2.93 9.93 13.18
C LEU A 40 -3.66 10.76 14.24
N VAL A 41 -4.87 10.36 14.60
CA VAL A 41 -5.65 11.02 15.68
C VAL A 41 -4.92 10.87 17.02
N GLY A 42 -4.32 9.71 17.26
CA GLY A 42 -3.53 9.46 18.47
C GLY A 42 -2.33 10.40 18.58
N TYR A 43 -1.62 10.68 17.51
CA TYR A 43 -0.51 11.63 17.47
C TYR A 43 -0.92 13.07 17.79
N TRP A 44 -2.16 13.43 17.47
CA TRP A 44 -2.68 14.76 17.80
C TRP A 44 -3.18 14.87 19.25
N THR A 45 -3.45 13.75 19.91
CA THR A 45 -4.09 13.74 21.24
C THR A 45 -3.18 13.24 22.35
N VAL A 46 -2.67 12.02 22.27
CA VAL A 46 -2.02 11.33 23.40
C VAL A 46 -0.74 10.60 23.01
N LEU A 47 -0.60 10.16 21.77
CA LEU A 47 0.52 9.31 21.35
C LEU A 47 1.74 10.15 20.91
N PRO A 48 2.96 9.76 21.33
CA PRO A 48 4.17 10.40 20.84
C PRO A 48 4.42 10.03 19.37
N THR A 49 4.96 10.97 18.60
CA THR A 49 5.33 10.75 17.19
C THR A 49 6.41 9.69 17.00
N THR A 50 7.11 9.32 18.07
CA THR A 50 8.16 8.27 18.09
C THR A 50 7.60 6.87 18.31
N LEU A 51 6.28 6.70 18.55
CA LEU A 51 5.67 5.43 18.95
C LEU A 51 6.06 4.26 18.02
N ILE A 52 5.97 4.44 16.71
CA ILE A 52 6.28 3.39 15.72
C ILE A 52 7.77 3.07 15.71
N SER A 53 8.63 4.08 15.92
CA SER A 53 10.08 3.91 16.01
C SER A 53 10.47 3.20 17.30
N ASP A 54 9.86 3.56 18.44
CA ASP A 54 10.09 2.94 19.74
C ASP A 54 9.64 1.47 19.76
N ALA A 55 8.61 1.13 18.97
CA ALA A 55 8.14 -0.24 18.77
C ALA A 55 9.02 -1.08 17.80
N VAL A 56 10.06 -0.50 17.20
CA VAL A 56 10.98 -1.15 16.23
C VAL A 56 10.22 -1.78 15.03
N LEU A 57 9.02 -1.28 14.74
CA LEU A 57 8.17 -1.83 13.65
C LEU A 57 8.67 -1.43 12.26
N ILE A 58 9.34 -0.28 12.14
CA ILE A 58 9.85 0.20 10.84
C ILE A 58 10.91 -0.77 10.28
N PRO A 59 12.04 -1.06 10.95
CA PRO A 59 13.04 -1.98 10.41
C PRO A 59 12.52 -3.42 10.31
N PHE A 60 11.64 -3.84 11.23
CA PHE A 60 11.02 -5.17 11.15
C PHE A 60 10.12 -5.30 9.93
N GLY A 61 9.23 -4.34 9.68
CA GLY A 61 8.31 -4.36 8.53
C GLY A 61 9.01 -4.14 7.19
N SER A 62 9.87 -3.12 7.10
CA SER A 62 10.53 -2.76 5.84
C SER A 62 11.61 -3.74 5.40
N THR A 63 12.32 -4.37 6.33
CA THR A 63 13.39 -5.29 5.98
C THR A 63 12.92 -6.76 6.05
N ILE A 64 12.59 -7.24 7.23
CA ILE A 64 12.25 -8.67 7.42
C ILE A 64 10.89 -8.99 6.80
N GLY A 65 9.88 -8.16 7.05
CA GLY A 65 8.51 -8.40 6.57
C GLY A 65 8.41 -8.42 5.06
N ILE A 66 9.04 -7.47 4.38
CA ILE A 66 9.02 -7.40 2.91
C ILE A 66 9.75 -8.59 2.28
N TYR A 67 10.94 -8.96 2.78
CA TYR A 67 11.66 -10.12 2.24
C TYR A 67 10.93 -11.44 2.46
N LEU A 68 10.31 -11.62 3.62
CA LEU A 68 9.46 -12.79 3.88
C LEU A 68 8.25 -12.83 2.95
N LEU A 69 7.60 -11.68 2.74
CA LEU A 69 6.45 -11.57 1.83
C LEU A 69 6.84 -11.94 0.39
N ILE A 70 7.93 -11.39 -0.12
CA ILE A 70 8.40 -11.68 -1.48
C ILE A 70 8.76 -13.17 -1.63
N THR A 71 9.46 -13.74 -0.64
CA THR A 71 9.81 -15.15 -0.65
C THR A 71 8.57 -16.03 -0.63
N HIS A 72 7.60 -15.73 0.25
CA HIS A 72 6.34 -16.45 0.31
C HIS A 72 5.57 -16.36 -1.01
N MET A 73 5.43 -15.17 -1.60
CA MET A 73 4.78 -15.01 -2.90
C MET A 73 5.46 -15.85 -3.99
N GLY A 74 6.80 -15.90 -4.00
CA GLY A 74 7.55 -16.73 -4.94
C GLY A 74 7.30 -18.24 -4.79
N THR A 75 7.04 -18.71 -3.57
CA THR A 75 6.75 -20.14 -3.33
C THR A 75 5.32 -20.55 -3.68
N VAL A 76 4.38 -19.61 -3.63
CA VAL A 76 2.96 -19.87 -3.92
C VAL A 76 2.66 -19.85 -5.42
N ILE A 77 3.42 -19.09 -6.20
CA ILE A 77 3.20 -18.97 -7.65
C ILE A 77 3.65 -20.27 -8.35
N SER A 78 2.69 -20.99 -8.94
CA SER A 78 2.95 -22.13 -9.80
C SER A 78 3.10 -21.68 -11.25
N ILE A 79 4.22 -22.00 -11.88
CA ILE A 79 4.48 -21.67 -13.30
C ILE A 79 3.39 -22.25 -14.22
N LYS A 80 2.87 -23.44 -13.89
CA LYS A 80 1.78 -24.07 -14.65
C LYS A 80 0.52 -23.24 -14.60
N GLN A 81 0.10 -22.75 -13.42
CA GLN A 81 -1.06 -21.89 -13.26
C GLN A 81 -0.87 -20.56 -13.97
N LEU A 82 0.34 -20.01 -13.96
CA LEU A 82 0.68 -18.78 -14.66
C LEU A 82 0.48 -18.93 -16.18
N LEU A 83 0.95 -20.05 -16.75
CA LEU A 83 0.78 -20.35 -18.17
C LEU A 83 -0.68 -20.61 -18.56
N GLU A 84 -1.46 -21.24 -17.70
CA GLU A 84 -2.91 -21.43 -17.91
C GLU A 84 -3.67 -20.10 -17.92
N GLN A 85 -3.20 -19.10 -17.15
CA GLN A 85 -3.82 -17.78 -17.05
C GLN A 85 -3.19 -16.72 -17.97
N TRP A 86 -2.58 -17.11 -19.09
CA TRP A 86 -1.88 -16.22 -20.00
C TRP A 86 -2.76 -15.01 -20.49
N LYS A 87 -4.08 -15.24 -20.65
CA LYS A 87 -5.03 -14.18 -21.04
C LYS A 87 -5.11 -13.08 -19.97
N THR A 88 -5.17 -13.47 -18.70
CA THR A 88 -5.17 -12.54 -17.57
C THR A 88 -3.88 -11.74 -17.52
N ILE A 89 -2.74 -12.39 -17.77
CA ILE A 89 -1.43 -11.72 -17.82
C ILE A 89 -1.40 -10.66 -18.92
N VAL A 90 -1.88 -11.00 -20.14
CA VAL A 90 -1.93 -10.04 -21.25
C VAL A 90 -2.82 -8.84 -20.92
N VAL A 91 -3.99 -9.07 -20.32
CA VAL A 91 -4.90 -7.98 -19.90
C VAL A 91 -4.23 -7.10 -18.84
N CYS A 92 -3.57 -7.69 -17.85
CA CYS A 92 -2.84 -6.94 -16.82
C CYS A 92 -1.70 -6.10 -17.43
N LEU A 93 -0.92 -6.67 -18.34
CA LEU A 93 0.15 -5.95 -19.03
C LEU A 93 -0.37 -4.81 -19.90
N ALA A 94 -1.47 -5.03 -20.61
CA ALA A 94 -2.12 -3.98 -21.39
C ALA A 94 -2.65 -2.85 -20.49
N GLY A 95 -3.27 -3.19 -19.36
CA GLY A 95 -3.72 -2.22 -18.36
C GLY A 95 -2.56 -1.41 -17.78
N LEU A 96 -1.46 -2.08 -17.44
CA LEU A 96 -0.24 -1.45 -16.94
C LEU A 96 0.35 -0.49 -17.98
N ALA A 97 0.47 -0.93 -19.22
CA ALA A 97 0.95 -0.09 -20.33
C ALA A 97 0.06 1.13 -20.55
N GLY A 98 -1.28 0.94 -20.54
CA GLY A 98 -2.24 2.02 -20.66
C GLY A 98 -2.12 3.04 -19.52
N MET A 99 -1.97 2.58 -18.29
CA MET A 99 -1.76 3.45 -17.13
C MET A 99 -0.43 4.22 -17.23
N CYS A 100 0.66 3.57 -17.63
CA CYS A 100 1.94 4.23 -17.83
C CYS A 100 1.86 5.30 -18.92
N VAL A 101 1.23 5.01 -20.05
CA VAL A 101 1.03 5.97 -21.13
C VAL A 101 0.22 7.17 -20.65
N LEU A 102 -0.91 6.92 -19.98
CA LEU A 102 -1.75 7.98 -19.45
C LEU A 102 -1.00 8.84 -18.43
N ALA A 103 -0.30 8.21 -17.48
CA ALA A 103 0.46 8.92 -16.47
C ALA A 103 1.61 9.75 -17.04
N LEU A 104 2.35 9.24 -18.02
CA LEU A 104 3.50 9.94 -18.58
C LEU A 104 3.14 11.03 -19.61
N PHE A 105 1.99 10.92 -20.27
CA PHE A 105 1.58 11.88 -21.31
C PHE A 105 0.52 12.88 -20.82
N VAL A 106 -0.41 12.45 -19.98
CA VAL A 106 -1.53 13.30 -19.52
C VAL A 106 -1.20 13.99 -18.19
N CYS A 107 -0.66 13.26 -17.21
CA CYS A 107 -0.40 13.83 -15.90
C CYS A 107 0.62 14.99 -15.90
N PRO A 108 1.68 15.01 -16.75
CA PRO A 108 2.59 16.15 -16.80
C PRO A 108 1.95 17.46 -17.28
N LEU A 109 0.74 17.42 -17.84
CA LEU A 109 -0.03 18.62 -18.18
C LEU A 109 -0.71 19.27 -16.95
N LEU A 110 -0.88 18.49 -15.88
CA LEU A 110 -1.59 18.89 -14.66
C LEU A 110 -0.66 19.08 -13.46
N MET A 111 0.49 18.41 -13.45
CA MET A 111 1.43 18.44 -12.32
C MET A 111 2.88 18.26 -12.81
N ASP A 112 3.86 18.64 -11.97
CA ASP A 112 5.26 18.51 -12.31
C ASP A 112 5.68 17.05 -12.55
N ARG A 113 6.62 16.84 -13.46
CA ARG A 113 7.13 15.51 -13.81
C ARG A 113 7.69 14.74 -12.62
N SER A 114 8.26 15.42 -11.64
CA SER A 114 8.78 14.80 -10.42
C SER A 114 7.71 14.05 -9.62
N PHE A 115 6.52 14.63 -9.52
CA PHE A 115 5.38 13.99 -8.86
C PHE A 115 4.84 12.80 -9.68
N VAL A 116 4.77 12.94 -10.99
CA VAL A 116 4.31 11.85 -11.88
C VAL A 116 5.26 10.65 -11.77
N VAL A 117 6.55 10.87 -11.85
CA VAL A 117 7.57 9.81 -11.74
C VAL A 117 7.55 9.16 -10.36
N ALA A 118 7.39 9.94 -9.29
CA ALA A 118 7.34 9.44 -7.93
C ALA A 118 6.02 8.68 -7.63
N GLY A 119 4.90 9.10 -8.21
CA GLY A 119 3.58 8.52 -7.96
C GLY A 119 3.24 7.28 -8.81
N LEU A 120 3.86 7.12 -9.98
CA LEU A 120 3.53 6.02 -10.90
C LEU A 120 3.89 4.62 -10.34
N PRO A 121 5.10 4.35 -9.80
CA PRO A 121 5.43 3.05 -9.23
C PRO A 121 4.54 2.63 -8.06
N PRO A 122 4.18 3.51 -7.10
CA PRO A 122 3.20 3.19 -6.06
C PRO A 122 1.86 2.69 -6.56
N LEU A 123 1.36 3.23 -7.68
CA LEU A 123 0.09 2.82 -8.29
C LEU A 123 0.13 1.37 -8.80
N THR A 124 1.30 0.87 -9.19
CA THR A 124 1.46 -0.44 -9.82
C THR A 124 2.07 -1.48 -8.90
N GLY A 125 2.99 -1.07 -8.03
CA GLY A 125 3.83 -1.97 -7.24
C GLY A 125 3.52 -2.00 -5.73
N GLY A 126 2.51 -1.25 -5.27
CA GLY A 126 2.08 -1.22 -3.88
C GLY A 126 3.11 -0.59 -2.92
N ILE A 127 3.12 -1.05 -1.66
CA ILE A 127 3.92 -0.44 -0.59
C ILE A 127 5.43 -0.52 -0.86
N VAL A 128 5.93 -1.60 -1.43
CA VAL A 128 7.35 -1.77 -1.73
C VAL A 128 7.81 -0.73 -2.74
N ALA A 129 7.03 -0.51 -3.80
CA ALA A 129 7.34 0.52 -4.78
C ALA A 129 7.21 1.93 -4.19
N ALA A 130 6.25 2.16 -3.30
CA ALA A 130 6.07 3.44 -2.63
C ALA A 130 7.27 3.79 -1.72
N THR A 131 7.75 2.84 -0.92
CA THR A 131 8.93 3.06 -0.04
C THR A 131 10.20 3.25 -0.85
N THR A 132 10.42 2.46 -1.90
CA THR A 132 11.59 2.60 -2.79
C THR A 132 11.59 3.97 -3.48
N MET A 133 10.43 4.42 -3.98
CA MET A 133 10.33 5.75 -4.61
C MET A 133 10.48 6.89 -3.61
N MET A 134 9.96 6.73 -2.39
CA MET A 134 10.18 7.69 -1.31
C MET A 134 11.67 7.84 -0.99
N GLU A 135 12.39 6.73 -0.86
CA GLU A 135 13.83 6.75 -0.60
C GLU A 135 14.62 7.39 -1.76
N ALA A 136 14.29 7.01 -3.01
CA ALA A 136 14.93 7.59 -4.20
C ALA A 136 14.67 9.09 -4.33
N ALA A 137 13.43 9.54 -4.09
CA ALA A 137 13.06 10.95 -4.11
C ALA A 137 13.76 11.75 -3.00
N ASN A 138 13.88 11.20 -1.79
CA ASN A 138 14.64 11.80 -0.70
C ASN A 138 16.13 11.92 -1.03
N ALA A 139 16.73 10.89 -1.63
CA ALA A 139 18.12 10.92 -2.07
C ALA A 139 18.36 11.98 -3.17
N ALA A 140 17.37 12.24 -4.02
CA ALA A 140 17.38 13.31 -5.01
C ALA A 140 17.05 14.71 -4.44
N GLY A 141 16.80 14.84 -3.14
CA GLY A 141 16.43 16.10 -2.49
C GLY A 141 14.98 16.55 -2.72
N LEU A 142 14.14 15.71 -3.34
CA LEU A 142 12.76 16.01 -3.70
C LEU A 142 11.78 15.55 -2.58
N LYS A 143 11.82 16.21 -1.44
CA LYS A 143 11.04 15.82 -0.25
C LYS A 143 9.52 15.77 -0.49
N GLU A 144 8.99 16.68 -1.26
CA GLU A 144 7.56 16.73 -1.59
C GLU A 144 7.15 15.53 -2.44
N ALA A 145 7.95 15.16 -3.44
CA ALA A 145 7.71 13.99 -4.26
C ALA A 145 7.82 12.67 -3.46
N ALA A 146 8.70 12.63 -2.44
CA ALA A 146 8.82 11.50 -1.54
C ALA A 146 7.54 11.29 -0.71
N VAL A 147 6.99 12.36 -0.15
CA VAL A 147 5.71 12.32 0.58
C VAL A 147 4.57 11.95 -0.36
N PHE A 148 4.57 12.49 -1.58
CA PHE A 148 3.56 12.21 -2.59
C PHE A 148 3.53 10.72 -2.98
N ALA A 149 4.67 10.04 -3.07
CA ALA A 149 4.73 8.61 -3.38
C ALA A 149 3.95 7.76 -2.34
N ILE A 150 4.12 8.07 -1.05
CA ILE A 150 3.38 7.39 0.03
C ILE A 150 1.90 7.77 0.02
N ALA A 151 1.59 9.06 -0.16
CA ALA A 151 0.21 9.53 -0.24
C ALA A 151 -0.55 8.85 -1.40
N MET A 152 0.10 8.71 -2.56
CA MET A 152 -0.48 8.03 -3.73
C MET A 152 -0.82 6.57 -3.44
N TYR A 153 0.07 5.85 -2.75
CA TYR A 153 -0.21 4.48 -2.30
C TYR A 153 -1.44 4.40 -1.38
N CYS A 154 -1.56 5.33 -0.43
CA CYS A 154 -2.71 5.36 0.49
C CYS A 154 -4.02 5.65 -0.24
N VAL A 155 -4.03 6.65 -1.12
CA VAL A 155 -5.22 7.03 -1.90
C VAL A 155 -5.64 5.92 -2.86
N GLN A 156 -4.68 5.30 -3.54
CA GLN A 156 -4.93 4.15 -4.41
C GLN A 156 -5.57 2.99 -3.64
N GLY A 157 -5.06 2.67 -2.47
CA GLY A 157 -5.63 1.62 -1.62
C GLY A 157 -7.08 1.92 -1.24
N PHE A 158 -7.36 3.16 -0.82
CA PHE A 158 -8.70 3.59 -0.42
C PHE A 158 -9.73 3.50 -1.57
N ALA A 159 -9.34 3.86 -2.80
CA ALA A 159 -10.21 3.76 -3.96
C ALA A 159 -10.26 2.33 -4.54
N GLY A 160 -9.13 1.64 -4.59
CA GLY A 160 -8.97 0.36 -5.26
C GLY A 160 -9.66 -0.81 -4.55
N TYR A 161 -9.55 -0.88 -3.22
CA TYR A 161 -10.14 -2.00 -2.46
C TYR A 161 -11.66 -2.10 -2.59
N PRO A 162 -12.46 -1.03 -2.37
CA PRO A 162 -13.91 -1.11 -2.56
C PRO A 162 -14.31 -1.42 -4.00
N LEU A 163 -13.62 -0.83 -4.98
CA LEU A 163 -13.89 -1.09 -6.39
C LEU A 163 -13.65 -2.56 -6.74
N THR A 164 -12.53 -3.11 -6.31
CA THR A 164 -12.18 -4.53 -6.51
C THR A 164 -13.19 -5.45 -5.82
N ALA A 165 -13.59 -5.13 -4.60
CA ALA A 165 -14.59 -5.91 -3.88
C ALA A 165 -15.93 -5.96 -4.63
N VAL A 166 -16.39 -4.84 -5.17
CA VAL A 166 -17.62 -4.77 -5.99
C VAL A 166 -17.46 -5.59 -7.28
N CYS A 167 -16.36 -5.45 -8.00
CA CYS A 167 -16.11 -6.21 -9.23
C CYS A 167 -16.10 -7.73 -8.97
N LEU A 168 -15.42 -8.16 -7.89
CA LEU A 168 -15.38 -9.58 -7.52
C LEU A 168 -16.73 -10.13 -7.09
N GLN A 169 -17.54 -9.34 -6.37
CA GLN A 169 -18.91 -9.74 -6.01
C GLN A 169 -19.82 -9.87 -7.23
N LEU A 170 -19.69 -8.96 -8.20
CA LEU A 170 -20.45 -9.02 -9.45
C LEU A 170 -20.09 -10.25 -10.29
N GLU A 171 -18.79 -10.55 -10.38
CA GLU A 171 -18.31 -11.73 -11.12
C GLU A 171 -18.70 -13.03 -10.39
N GLY A 172 -18.57 -13.10 -9.07
CA GLY A 172 -18.99 -14.25 -8.28
C GLY A 172 -20.47 -14.58 -8.43
N LYS A 173 -21.35 -13.56 -8.55
CA LYS A 173 -22.78 -13.74 -8.82
C LYS A 173 -23.09 -14.28 -10.22
N LYS A 174 -22.19 -14.12 -11.18
CA LYS A 174 -22.38 -14.69 -12.53
C LYS A 174 -21.91 -16.13 -12.62
N LEU A 175 -21.00 -16.54 -11.74
CA LEU A 175 -20.43 -17.89 -11.72
C LEU A 175 -21.25 -18.87 -10.86
N LEU A 176 -22.13 -18.37 -9.99
CA LEU A 176 -23.10 -19.11 -9.20
C LEU A 176 -24.47 -19.19 -9.90
#